data_980284b31b58cf0b31f34e9051e395e0
#
_entry.id   980284b31b58cf0b31f34e9051e395e0
#
_cell.length_a   1.000
_cell.length_b   1.000
_cell.length_c   1.000
_cell.angle_alpha   90.00
_cell.angle_beta   90.00
_cell.angle_gamma   90.00
#
_symmetry.space_group_name_H-M   'P 1'
#
loop_
_entity.id
_entity.type
_entity.pdbx_description
1 polymer ?
#
loop_
_entity_poly.entity_id
_entity_poly.type
_entity_poly.pdbx_seq_one_letter_code
_entity_poly.pdbx_strand_id
1 'polypeptide(L)'
;MRIDVRLALSIFVLGTIALTSGLVHALWWRTAQGNSRALAGAVNQQILGAVKRELSSLIAGAEAAHGAVRTILMQNVIDTREADKREFVFLAQLQAQPSLSWIAFGWPDGSFFASHKLGDRQLEMTEISDEDGKRQRRVDRYKVITGDIEFEKRFLEQSNFDVTQQPWYRQAEKAERPVWLEATDYPAGGRPGIAYASAVDVYGMRQGALAVMIDLDRLSRFLASLSVGRSGAAFVLRPDGIAAAVPDPDADEVHGTQCCATRHCSLWLALLTT
;
A
#
# COMPACT_ATOMS: atom_id res chain seq x y z
N MET A 1 -16.53 77.47 24.07
CA MET A 1 -17.28 76.25 23.80
C MET A 1 -17.39 75.46 25.07
N ARG A 2 -18.53 75.57 25.84
CA ARG A 2 -18.69 74.82 27.12
C ARG A 2 -19.25 73.45 26.74
N ILE A 3 -18.40 72.43 26.77
CA ILE A 3 -18.84 71.05 26.60
C ILE A 3 -19.64 70.67 27.83
N ASP A 4 -20.89 70.26 27.61
CA ASP A 4 -21.79 69.83 28.66
C ASP A 4 -21.16 68.64 29.41
N VAL A 5 -21.01 68.72 30.73
CA VAL A 5 -20.35 67.69 31.55
C VAL A 5 -20.99 66.29 31.34
N ARG A 6 -22.30 66.28 31.08
CA ARG A 6 -23.06 65.07 30.80
C ARG A 6 -22.57 64.40 29.46
N LEU A 7 -22.35 65.23 28.42
CA LEU A 7 -21.87 64.76 27.14
C LEU A 7 -20.44 64.18 27.25
N ALA A 8 -19.54 64.88 27.97
CA ALA A 8 -18.18 64.42 28.20
C ALA A 8 -18.16 63.08 28.97
N LEU A 9 -18.98 62.92 29.97
CA LEU A 9 -19.12 61.70 30.77
C LEU A 9 -19.64 60.52 29.90
N SER A 10 -20.67 60.78 29.10
CA SER A 10 -21.19 59.74 28.17
C SER A 10 -20.19 59.29 27.14
N ILE A 11 -19.40 60.20 26.55
CA ILE A 11 -18.32 59.89 25.59
C ILE A 11 -17.22 59.06 26.29
N PHE A 12 -16.86 59.43 27.51
CA PHE A 12 -15.84 58.70 28.27
C PHE A 12 -16.30 57.25 28.59
N VAL A 13 -17.55 57.09 29.06
CA VAL A 13 -18.10 55.75 29.36
C VAL A 13 -18.19 54.91 28.09
N LEU A 14 -18.73 55.45 27.00
CA LEU A 14 -18.80 54.74 25.74
C LEU A 14 -17.43 54.39 25.18
N GLY A 15 -16.43 55.29 25.29
CA GLY A 15 -15.07 55.06 24.88
C GLY A 15 -14.40 53.93 25.70
N THR A 16 -14.61 53.88 27.01
CA THR A 16 -14.05 52.79 27.85
C THR A 16 -14.70 51.45 27.54
N ILE A 17 -16.01 51.40 27.29
CA ILE A 17 -16.74 50.17 26.91
C ILE A 17 -16.22 49.69 25.53
N ALA A 18 -16.08 50.59 24.56
CA ALA A 18 -15.59 50.26 23.25
C ALA A 18 -14.15 49.74 23.28
N LEU A 19 -13.28 50.35 24.06
CA LEU A 19 -11.88 49.99 24.24
C LEU A 19 -11.77 48.58 24.89
N THR A 20 -12.50 48.35 25.98
CA THR A 20 -12.48 47.06 26.69
C THR A 20 -13.07 45.93 25.86
N SER A 21 -14.18 46.20 25.17
CA SER A 21 -14.79 45.24 24.25
C SER A 21 -13.83 44.90 23.07
N GLY A 22 -13.21 45.90 22.50
CA GLY A 22 -12.22 45.72 21.44
C GLY A 22 -11.01 44.87 21.87
N LEU A 23 -10.47 45.14 23.05
CA LEU A 23 -9.35 44.41 23.67
C LEU A 23 -9.74 42.94 23.92
N VAL A 24 -10.92 42.70 24.52
CA VAL A 24 -11.41 41.33 24.75
C VAL A 24 -11.61 40.57 23.43
N HIS A 25 -12.20 41.22 22.42
CA HIS A 25 -12.37 40.62 21.10
C HIS A 25 -11.03 40.29 20.41
N ALA A 26 -10.07 41.18 20.49
CA ALA A 26 -8.74 40.97 19.91
C ALA A 26 -7.99 39.80 20.59
N LEU A 27 -8.05 39.73 21.91
CA LEU A 27 -7.47 38.62 22.67
C LEU A 27 -8.15 37.27 22.36
N TRP A 28 -9.50 37.29 22.35
CA TRP A 28 -10.27 36.10 22.02
C TRP A 28 -9.98 35.60 20.60
N TRP A 29 -9.91 36.52 19.62
CA TRP A 29 -9.58 36.20 18.24
C TRP A 29 -8.17 35.57 18.10
N ARG A 30 -7.17 36.15 18.77
CA ARG A 30 -5.81 35.58 18.79
C ARG A 30 -5.78 34.17 19.41
N THR A 31 -6.47 33.99 20.53
CA THR A 31 -6.54 32.70 21.21
C THR A 31 -7.28 31.66 20.34
N ALA A 32 -8.38 32.04 19.74
CA ALA A 32 -9.17 31.16 18.85
C ALA A 32 -8.35 30.72 17.61
N GLN A 33 -7.63 31.65 16.99
CA GLN A 33 -6.74 31.29 15.87
C GLN A 33 -5.57 30.38 16.30
N GLY A 34 -4.97 30.65 17.46
CA GLY A 34 -3.94 29.79 18.01
C GLY A 34 -4.42 28.37 18.29
N ASN A 35 -5.56 28.25 18.93
CA ASN A 35 -6.18 26.94 19.23
C ASN A 35 -6.60 26.18 17.95
N SER A 36 -7.16 26.87 16.95
CA SER A 36 -7.50 26.24 15.67
C SER A 36 -6.29 25.70 14.95
N ARG A 37 -5.19 26.44 14.92
CA ARG A 37 -3.91 25.98 14.31
C ARG A 37 -3.30 24.81 15.08
N ALA A 38 -3.32 24.87 16.40
CA ALA A 38 -2.80 23.78 17.25
C ALA A 38 -3.62 22.50 17.06
N LEU A 39 -4.96 22.63 17.01
CA LEU A 39 -5.85 21.50 16.76
C LEU A 39 -5.64 20.89 15.37
N ALA A 40 -5.56 21.72 14.34
CA ALA A 40 -5.26 21.25 12.97
C ALA A 40 -3.91 20.52 12.91
N GLY A 41 -2.88 21.05 13.58
CA GLY A 41 -1.59 20.39 13.69
C GLY A 41 -1.65 19.04 14.40
N ALA A 42 -2.40 18.96 15.51
CA ALA A 42 -2.57 17.71 16.26
C ALA A 42 -3.31 16.64 15.42
N VAL A 43 -4.37 17.02 14.72
CA VAL A 43 -5.12 16.13 13.82
C VAL A 43 -4.23 15.63 12.70
N ASN A 44 -3.45 16.51 12.05
CA ASN A 44 -2.51 16.11 11.01
C ASN A 44 -1.47 15.11 11.53
N GLN A 45 -0.89 15.34 12.70
CA GLN A 45 0.06 14.40 13.32
C GLN A 45 -0.58 13.04 13.63
N GLN A 46 -1.83 13.03 14.08
CA GLN A 46 -2.58 11.80 14.33
C GLN A 46 -2.82 11.01 13.05
N ILE A 47 -3.22 11.68 11.96
CA ILE A 47 -3.42 11.08 10.64
C ILE A 47 -2.08 10.51 10.12
N LEU A 48 -1.01 11.29 10.20
CA LEU A 48 0.34 10.86 9.81
C LEU A 48 0.76 9.59 10.57
N GLY A 49 0.55 9.60 11.88
CA GLY A 49 0.84 8.45 12.72
C GLY A 49 0.01 7.22 12.38
N ALA A 50 -1.25 7.38 11.99
CA ALA A 50 -2.11 6.29 11.54
C ALA A 50 -1.62 5.69 10.22
N VAL A 51 -1.33 6.52 9.22
CA VAL A 51 -0.79 6.07 7.91
C VAL A 51 0.54 5.36 8.09
N LYS A 52 1.45 5.91 8.90
CA LYS A 52 2.75 5.29 9.19
C LYS A 52 2.59 3.89 9.82
N ARG A 53 1.68 3.75 10.79
CA ARG A 53 1.44 2.45 11.42
C ARG A 53 0.87 1.44 10.44
N GLU A 54 -0.09 1.83 9.59
CA GLU A 54 -0.67 0.95 8.58
C GLU A 54 0.40 0.50 7.58
N LEU A 55 1.18 1.43 7.02
CA LEU A 55 2.31 1.10 6.13
C LEU A 55 3.31 0.14 6.79
N SER A 56 3.73 0.45 8.02
CA SER A 56 4.66 -0.41 8.75
C SER A 56 4.08 -1.81 8.99
N SER A 57 2.78 -1.91 9.25
CA SER A 57 2.09 -3.20 9.42
C SER A 57 2.05 -4.01 8.12
N LEU A 58 1.76 -3.35 6.99
CA LEU A 58 1.75 -3.98 5.66
C LEU A 58 3.14 -4.52 5.30
N ILE A 59 4.17 -3.69 5.49
CA ILE A 59 5.57 -4.05 5.20
C ILE A 59 6.00 -5.24 6.08
N ALA A 60 5.81 -5.13 7.40
CA ALA A 60 6.20 -6.20 8.33
C ALA A 60 5.47 -7.52 8.04
N GLY A 61 4.18 -7.46 7.66
CA GLY A 61 3.41 -8.65 7.27
C GLY A 61 3.98 -9.33 6.02
N ALA A 62 4.37 -8.54 5.01
CA ALA A 62 4.97 -9.07 3.79
C ALA A 62 6.37 -9.67 4.05
N GLU A 63 7.22 -8.98 4.81
CA GLU A 63 8.55 -9.48 5.16
C GLU A 63 8.47 -10.79 5.96
N ALA A 64 7.54 -10.87 6.92
CA ALA A 64 7.33 -12.07 7.71
C ALA A 64 6.83 -13.25 6.84
N ALA A 65 5.87 -13.02 5.96
CA ALA A 65 5.36 -14.07 5.06
C ALA A 65 6.43 -14.53 4.07
N HIS A 66 7.17 -13.59 3.47
CA HIS A 66 8.30 -13.91 2.59
C HIS A 66 9.34 -14.76 3.33
N GLY A 67 9.74 -14.33 4.55
CA GLY A 67 10.69 -15.06 5.40
C GLY A 67 10.23 -16.48 5.71
N ALA A 68 8.97 -16.67 6.05
CA ALA A 68 8.39 -17.96 6.34
C ALA A 68 8.42 -18.88 5.11
N VAL A 69 7.89 -18.44 3.97
CA VAL A 69 7.88 -19.24 2.73
C VAL A 69 9.29 -19.51 2.25
N ARG A 70 10.16 -18.49 2.24
CA ARG A 70 11.57 -18.65 1.84
C ARG A 70 12.28 -19.71 2.68
N THR A 71 12.07 -19.70 4.00
CA THR A 71 12.67 -20.68 4.90
C THR A 71 12.19 -22.10 4.58
N ILE A 72 10.90 -22.30 4.36
CA ILE A 72 10.31 -23.59 3.99
C ILE A 72 10.97 -24.12 2.70
N LEU A 73 11.13 -23.26 1.69
CA LEU A 73 11.75 -23.62 0.41
C LEU A 73 13.26 -23.90 0.55
N MET A 74 14.00 -23.03 1.24
CA MET A 74 15.46 -23.18 1.39
C MET A 74 15.86 -24.39 2.24
N GLN A 75 15.04 -24.74 3.22
CA GLN A 75 15.25 -25.96 4.03
C GLN A 75 14.78 -27.23 3.31
N ASN A 76 14.31 -27.09 2.06
CA ASN A 76 13.79 -28.19 1.25
C ASN A 76 12.70 -29.01 1.98
N VAL A 77 11.89 -28.33 2.80
CA VAL A 77 10.72 -28.94 3.44
C VAL A 77 9.69 -29.32 2.38
N ILE A 78 9.61 -28.51 1.34
CA ILE A 78 8.87 -28.79 0.11
C ILE A 78 9.77 -28.50 -1.11
N ASP A 79 9.66 -29.33 -2.14
CA ASP A 79 10.26 -29.03 -3.44
C ASP A 79 9.46 -27.93 -4.13
N THR A 80 10.16 -26.95 -4.71
CA THR A 80 9.51 -25.85 -5.48
C THR A 80 8.66 -26.36 -6.64
N ARG A 81 8.96 -27.56 -7.16
CA ARG A 81 8.24 -28.21 -8.27
C ARG A 81 7.11 -29.13 -7.79
N GLU A 82 7.02 -29.44 -6.52
CA GLU A 82 5.93 -30.26 -5.97
C GLU A 82 4.65 -29.42 -5.84
N ALA A 83 3.79 -29.52 -6.83
CA ALA A 83 2.63 -28.64 -7.02
C ALA A 83 1.72 -28.59 -5.79
N ASP A 84 1.25 -29.76 -5.31
CA ASP A 84 0.25 -29.84 -4.23
C ASP A 84 0.72 -29.15 -2.94
N LYS A 85 1.94 -29.39 -2.52
CA LYS A 85 2.50 -28.81 -1.29
C LYS A 85 2.79 -27.32 -1.45
N ARG A 86 3.33 -26.94 -2.62
CA ARG A 86 3.58 -25.54 -2.95
C ARG A 86 2.28 -24.73 -2.95
N GLU A 87 1.26 -25.24 -3.63
CA GLU A 87 -0.06 -24.63 -3.70
C GLU A 87 -0.64 -24.45 -2.31
N PHE A 88 -0.60 -25.48 -1.48
CA PHE A 88 -1.09 -25.43 -0.10
C PHE A 88 -0.37 -24.35 0.72
N VAL A 89 0.96 -24.32 0.68
CA VAL A 89 1.75 -23.33 1.45
C VAL A 89 1.45 -21.91 1.01
N PHE A 90 1.34 -21.64 -0.31
CA PHE A 90 1.07 -20.30 -0.82
C PHE A 90 -0.34 -19.85 -0.46
N LEU A 91 -1.34 -20.72 -0.61
CA LEU A 91 -2.71 -20.42 -0.20
C LEU A 91 -2.84 -20.18 1.29
N ALA A 92 -2.22 -21.04 2.12
CA ALA A 92 -2.24 -20.90 3.58
C ALA A 92 -1.62 -19.56 4.01
N GLN A 93 -0.51 -19.16 3.40
CA GLN A 93 0.12 -17.87 3.69
C GLN A 93 -0.74 -16.68 3.25
N LEU A 94 -1.37 -16.75 2.08
CA LEU A 94 -2.30 -15.71 1.65
C LEU A 94 -3.51 -15.58 2.58
N GLN A 95 -4.05 -16.69 3.07
CA GLN A 95 -5.15 -16.66 4.04
C GLN A 95 -4.71 -16.07 5.38
N ALA A 96 -3.56 -16.52 5.89
CA ALA A 96 -3.05 -16.08 7.18
C ALA A 96 -2.64 -14.60 7.22
N GLN A 97 -2.26 -14.03 6.07
CA GLN A 97 -1.75 -12.66 5.97
C GLN A 97 -2.70 -11.76 5.15
N PRO A 98 -3.59 -11.04 5.83
CA PRO A 98 -4.53 -10.15 5.13
C PRO A 98 -3.86 -9.06 4.30
N SER A 99 -2.64 -8.67 4.67
CA SER A 99 -1.87 -7.62 3.96
C SER A 99 -1.34 -8.05 2.60
N LEU A 100 -1.24 -9.34 2.34
CA LEU A 100 -0.72 -9.84 1.07
C LEU A 100 -1.81 -9.93 0.02
N SER A 101 -1.45 -9.55 -1.19
CA SER A 101 -2.27 -9.74 -2.39
C SER A 101 -1.79 -10.93 -3.23
N TRP A 102 -0.46 -11.10 -3.32
CA TRP A 102 0.18 -12.16 -4.10
C TRP A 102 1.32 -12.82 -3.37
N ILE A 103 1.55 -14.11 -3.68
CA ILE A 103 2.81 -14.82 -3.46
C ILE A 103 3.17 -15.48 -4.78
N ALA A 104 4.38 -15.24 -5.27
CA ALA A 104 4.83 -15.72 -6.56
C ALA A 104 6.20 -16.38 -6.48
N PHE A 105 6.40 -17.40 -7.31
CA PHE A 105 7.69 -18.04 -7.52
C PHE A 105 7.98 -18.16 -9.02
N GLY A 106 9.18 -17.77 -9.40
CA GLY A 106 9.68 -17.89 -10.75
C GLY A 106 10.88 -18.82 -10.83
N TRP A 107 10.93 -19.66 -11.86
CA TRP A 107 12.05 -20.55 -12.10
C TRP A 107 12.98 -20.02 -13.21
N PRO A 108 14.26 -20.47 -13.24
CA PRO A 108 15.22 -20.06 -14.27
C PRO A 108 14.83 -20.47 -15.69
N ASP A 109 13.97 -21.48 -15.86
CA ASP A 109 13.44 -21.93 -17.16
C ASP A 109 12.31 -21.04 -17.69
N GLY A 110 11.98 -19.95 -16.99
CA GLY A 110 10.90 -19.03 -17.34
C GLY A 110 9.51 -19.45 -16.85
N SER A 111 9.38 -20.63 -16.22
CA SER A 111 8.14 -21.06 -15.57
C SER A 111 7.80 -20.17 -14.40
N PHE A 112 6.50 -20.09 -14.09
CA PHE A 112 5.98 -19.20 -13.06
C PHE A 112 4.83 -19.85 -12.31
N PHE A 113 4.73 -19.57 -11.03
CA PHE A 113 3.59 -19.92 -10.20
C PHE A 113 3.27 -18.77 -9.25
N ALA A 114 2.00 -18.46 -9.11
CA ALA A 114 1.54 -17.47 -8.14
C ALA A 114 0.17 -17.83 -7.57
N SER A 115 -0.04 -17.44 -6.32
CA SER A 115 -1.36 -17.39 -5.68
C SER A 115 -1.76 -15.95 -5.43
N HIS A 116 -3.00 -15.61 -5.71
CA HIS A 116 -3.53 -14.25 -5.71
C HIS A 116 -4.88 -14.16 -5.00
N LYS A 117 -5.09 -13.07 -4.25
CA LYS A 117 -6.41 -12.69 -3.73
C LYS A 117 -7.14 -11.83 -4.75
N LEU A 118 -8.26 -12.33 -5.28
CA LEU A 118 -9.17 -11.52 -6.11
C LEU A 118 -10.14 -10.67 -5.27
N GLY A 119 -10.27 -11.01 -3.99
CA GLY A 119 -11.12 -10.36 -3.02
C GLY A 119 -11.12 -11.13 -1.69
N ASP A 120 -11.99 -10.75 -0.76
CA ASP A 120 -12.00 -11.34 0.59
C ASP A 120 -12.33 -12.85 0.61
N ARG A 121 -13.01 -13.34 -0.41
CA ARG A 121 -13.50 -14.74 -0.49
C ARG A 121 -13.12 -15.46 -1.78
N GLN A 122 -12.23 -14.89 -2.56
CA GLN A 122 -11.79 -15.50 -3.82
C GLN A 122 -10.27 -15.50 -3.91
N LEU A 123 -9.74 -16.68 -4.24
CA LEU A 123 -8.33 -16.89 -4.49
C LEU A 123 -8.14 -17.41 -5.91
N GLU A 124 -7.02 -17.09 -6.51
CA GLU A 124 -6.63 -17.57 -7.83
C GLU A 124 -5.21 -18.10 -7.77
N MET A 125 -4.97 -19.24 -8.37
CA MET A 125 -3.63 -19.74 -8.63
C MET A 125 -3.36 -19.69 -10.13
N THR A 126 -2.22 -19.16 -10.49
CA THR A 126 -1.74 -19.12 -11.86
C THR A 126 -0.44 -19.91 -11.94
N GLU A 127 -0.39 -20.89 -12.83
CA GLU A 127 0.82 -21.62 -13.17
C GLU A 127 1.11 -21.47 -14.67
N ILE A 128 2.37 -21.16 -15.00
CA ILE A 128 2.83 -21.06 -16.36
C ILE A 128 4.01 -22.01 -16.50
N SER A 129 3.85 -23.01 -17.36
CA SER A 129 4.83 -24.06 -17.62
C SER A 129 4.87 -24.39 -19.11
N ASP A 130 5.95 -25.04 -19.55
CA ASP A 130 6.05 -25.59 -20.88
C ASP A 130 5.50 -27.03 -20.88
N GLU A 131 4.44 -27.25 -21.64
CA GLU A 131 3.89 -28.57 -21.92
C GLU A 131 3.98 -28.86 -23.42
N ASP A 132 4.62 -29.95 -23.80
CA ASP A 132 4.83 -30.37 -25.20
C ASP A 132 5.38 -29.26 -26.12
N GLY A 133 6.31 -28.46 -25.61
CA GLY A 133 6.93 -27.36 -26.34
C GLY A 133 6.03 -26.14 -26.56
N LYS A 134 4.91 -26.07 -25.84
CA LYS A 134 4.03 -24.91 -25.82
C LYS A 134 3.89 -24.39 -24.40
N ARG A 135 4.11 -23.09 -24.24
CA ARG A 135 3.89 -22.44 -22.95
C ARG A 135 2.41 -22.27 -22.69
N GLN A 136 1.93 -22.89 -21.60
CA GLN A 136 0.55 -22.84 -21.17
C GLN A 136 0.42 -22.09 -19.86
N ARG A 137 -0.68 -21.38 -19.70
CA ARG A 137 -1.12 -20.76 -18.47
C ARG A 137 -2.34 -21.48 -17.95
N ARG A 138 -2.18 -22.11 -16.78
CA ARG A 138 -3.28 -22.70 -16.00
C ARG A 138 -3.69 -21.69 -14.94
N VAL A 139 -4.97 -21.43 -14.85
CA VAL A 139 -5.57 -20.55 -13.84
C VAL A 139 -6.65 -21.33 -13.11
N ASP A 140 -6.44 -21.55 -11.81
CA ASP A 140 -7.38 -22.23 -10.93
C ASP A 140 -7.99 -21.22 -9.97
N ARG A 141 -9.33 -21.12 -9.94
CA ARG A 141 -10.07 -20.26 -9.02
C ARG A 141 -10.66 -21.05 -7.89
N TYR A 142 -10.62 -20.42 -6.71
CA TYR A 142 -11.09 -20.99 -5.47
C TYR A 142 -11.99 -19.99 -4.75
N LYS A 143 -12.98 -20.51 -4.01
CA LYS A 143 -13.79 -19.76 -3.07
C LYS A 143 -13.40 -20.11 -1.64
N VAL A 144 -13.40 -19.10 -0.78
CA VAL A 144 -13.24 -19.30 0.67
C VAL A 144 -14.62 -19.30 1.30
N ILE A 145 -15.05 -20.49 1.79
CA ILE A 145 -16.34 -20.68 2.43
C ILE A 145 -16.08 -21.18 3.86
N THR A 146 -16.46 -20.37 4.85
CA THR A 146 -16.31 -20.69 6.28
C THR A 146 -14.85 -21.08 6.69
N GLY A 147 -13.86 -20.53 5.96
CA GLY A 147 -12.43 -20.83 6.20
C GLY A 147 -11.87 -21.97 5.34
N ASP A 148 -12.70 -22.76 4.70
CA ASP A 148 -12.28 -23.79 3.76
C ASP A 148 -12.09 -23.22 2.36
N ILE A 149 -11.14 -23.79 1.60
CA ILE A 149 -10.83 -23.41 0.23
C ILE A 149 -11.46 -24.43 -0.70
N GLU A 150 -12.46 -24.01 -1.46
CA GLU A 150 -13.15 -24.85 -2.42
C GLU A 150 -12.77 -24.49 -3.84
N PHE A 151 -12.38 -25.48 -4.64
CA PHE A 151 -12.13 -25.31 -6.07
C PHE A 151 -13.41 -24.89 -6.79
N GLU A 152 -13.33 -23.84 -7.61
CA GLU A 152 -14.48 -23.35 -8.40
C GLU A 152 -14.36 -23.73 -9.87
N LYS A 153 -13.25 -23.36 -10.52
CA LYS A 153 -13.06 -23.58 -11.95
C LYS A 153 -11.61 -23.47 -12.38
N ARG A 154 -11.29 -24.10 -13.51
CA ARG A 154 -9.99 -24.05 -14.17
C ARG A 154 -10.10 -23.46 -15.56
N PHE A 155 -9.13 -22.64 -15.92
CA PHE A 155 -8.91 -22.13 -17.27
C PHE A 155 -7.54 -22.56 -17.76
N LEU A 156 -7.46 -22.86 -19.04
CA LEU A 156 -6.22 -23.17 -19.73
C LEU A 156 -6.12 -22.26 -20.96
N GLU A 157 -5.03 -21.58 -21.12
CA GLU A 157 -4.77 -20.71 -22.27
C GLU A 157 -3.30 -20.72 -22.66
N GLN A 158 -3.01 -20.37 -23.91
CA GLN A 158 -1.62 -20.18 -24.33
C GLN A 158 -1.06 -18.89 -23.72
N SER A 159 0.22 -18.90 -23.35
CA SER A 159 0.88 -17.76 -22.75
C SER A 159 2.25 -17.54 -23.38
N ASN A 160 2.62 -16.28 -23.56
CA ASN A 160 3.99 -15.88 -23.91
C ASN A 160 4.76 -15.30 -22.72
N PHE A 161 4.17 -15.41 -21.51
CA PHE A 161 4.80 -14.86 -20.32
C PHE A 161 6.06 -15.67 -19.95
N ASP A 162 7.13 -14.97 -19.66
CA ASP A 162 8.39 -15.50 -19.19
C ASP A 162 8.81 -14.70 -17.95
N VAL A 163 8.86 -15.37 -16.80
CA VAL A 163 9.19 -14.71 -15.55
C VAL A 163 10.61 -14.15 -15.53
N THR A 164 11.55 -14.73 -16.29
CA THR A 164 12.93 -14.24 -16.35
C THR A 164 13.04 -12.88 -17.03
N GLN A 165 12.02 -12.46 -17.78
CA GLN A 165 11.94 -11.13 -18.38
C GLN A 165 11.41 -10.08 -17.42
N GLN A 166 10.80 -10.50 -16.30
CA GLN A 166 10.18 -9.58 -15.35
C GLN A 166 11.22 -8.79 -14.56
N PRO A 167 11.04 -7.47 -14.39
CA PRO A 167 11.97 -6.62 -13.65
C PRO A 167 12.22 -7.09 -12.22
N TRP A 168 11.16 -7.51 -11.51
CA TRP A 168 11.26 -8.00 -10.14
C TRP A 168 12.11 -9.27 -10.02
N TYR A 169 11.93 -10.22 -10.96
CA TYR A 169 12.70 -11.46 -10.99
C TYR A 169 14.19 -11.19 -11.20
N ARG A 170 14.52 -10.39 -12.23
CA ARG A 170 15.91 -10.05 -12.54
C ARG A 170 16.62 -9.31 -11.41
N GLN A 171 15.89 -8.46 -10.69
CA GLN A 171 16.45 -7.74 -9.55
C GLN A 171 16.61 -8.66 -8.34
N ALA A 172 15.61 -9.52 -8.06
CA ALA A 172 15.68 -10.49 -6.99
C ALA A 172 16.82 -11.50 -7.16
N GLU A 173 17.09 -11.94 -8.42
CA GLU A 173 18.19 -12.86 -8.71
C GLU A 173 19.57 -12.26 -8.43
N LYS A 174 19.73 -10.96 -8.64
CA LYS A 174 21.01 -10.25 -8.46
C LYS A 174 21.23 -9.79 -7.01
N ALA A 175 20.19 -9.73 -6.23
CA ALA A 175 20.24 -9.21 -4.88
C ALA A 175 20.78 -10.26 -3.89
N GLU A 176 21.74 -9.88 -3.07
CA GLU A 176 22.27 -10.72 -1.98
C GLU A 176 21.29 -10.89 -0.81
N ARG A 177 20.36 -9.95 -0.68
CA ARG A 177 19.34 -9.91 0.38
C ARG A 177 17.98 -9.62 -0.24
N PRO A 178 16.88 -9.97 0.44
CA PRO A 178 15.56 -9.59 -0.02
C PRO A 178 15.44 -8.08 -0.21
N VAL A 179 14.80 -7.66 -1.30
CA VAL A 179 14.67 -6.26 -1.72
C VAL A 179 13.22 -5.90 -2.00
N TRP A 180 12.86 -4.65 -1.72
CA TRP A 180 11.59 -4.07 -2.11
C TRP A 180 11.68 -3.54 -3.54
N LEU A 181 10.71 -3.89 -4.36
CA LEU A 181 10.67 -3.61 -5.81
C LEU A 181 9.28 -3.14 -6.21
N GLU A 182 9.20 -2.34 -7.26
CA GLU A 182 7.93 -2.09 -7.93
C GLU A 182 7.55 -3.31 -8.77
N ALA A 183 6.30 -3.72 -8.66
CA ALA A 183 5.75 -4.81 -9.45
C ALA A 183 4.56 -4.27 -10.25
N THR A 184 4.76 -4.14 -11.56
CA THR A 184 3.81 -3.51 -12.46
C THR A 184 3.09 -4.49 -13.37
N ASP A 185 3.71 -5.63 -13.69
CA ASP A 185 3.17 -6.58 -14.64
C ASP A 185 2.96 -7.96 -14.01
N TYR A 186 1.71 -8.38 -13.94
CA TYR A 186 1.31 -9.74 -13.57
C TYR A 186 0.68 -10.48 -14.73
N PRO A 187 0.90 -11.80 -14.84
CA PRO A 187 0.29 -12.58 -15.93
C PRO A 187 -1.23 -12.54 -15.97
N ALA A 188 -1.85 -12.18 -14.87
CA ALA A 188 -3.31 -12.15 -14.71
C ALA A 188 -3.91 -10.74 -14.76
N GLY A 189 -3.14 -9.71 -15.13
CA GLY A 189 -3.63 -8.33 -15.18
C GLY A 189 -3.90 -7.76 -13.78
N GLY A 190 -3.03 -8.05 -12.81
CA GLY A 190 -3.13 -7.49 -11.46
C GLY A 190 -2.87 -5.98 -11.42
N ARG A 191 -3.37 -5.33 -10.38
CA ARG A 191 -3.11 -3.91 -10.13
C ARG A 191 -1.65 -3.69 -9.71
N PRO A 192 -1.07 -2.51 -9.97
CA PRO A 192 0.29 -2.21 -9.56
C PRO A 192 0.44 -2.33 -8.03
N GLY A 193 1.57 -2.86 -7.62
CA GLY A 193 1.88 -3.10 -6.22
C GLY A 193 3.35 -2.94 -5.92
N ILE A 194 3.74 -3.25 -4.71
CA ILE A 194 5.13 -3.38 -4.28
C ILE A 194 5.42 -4.83 -3.93
N ALA A 195 6.57 -5.32 -4.36
CA ALA A 195 7.02 -6.67 -4.13
C ALA A 195 8.23 -6.70 -3.20
N TYR A 196 8.23 -7.63 -2.26
CA TYR A 196 9.41 -7.99 -1.49
C TYR A 196 9.92 -9.33 -2.01
N ALA A 197 11.11 -9.33 -2.62
CA ALA A 197 11.57 -10.47 -3.39
C ALA A 197 13.04 -10.82 -3.09
N SER A 198 13.37 -12.09 -3.24
CA SER A 198 14.75 -12.59 -3.17
C SER A 198 14.92 -13.86 -3.98
N ALA A 199 16.15 -14.15 -4.30
CA ALA A 199 16.55 -15.45 -4.78
C ALA A 199 16.35 -16.54 -3.71
N VAL A 200 16.11 -17.76 -4.18
CA VAL A 200 15.98 -18.97 -3.37
C VAL A 200 17.01 -19.98 -3.85
N ASP A 201 17.95 -20.33 -2.97
CA ASP A 201 18.95 -21.34 -3.19
C ASP A 201 18.71 -22.52 -2.23
N VAL A 202 18.77 -23.74 -2.75
CA VAL A 202 18.67 -24.97 -1.98
C VAL A 202 19.96 -25.76 -2.15
N TYR A 203 20.66 -26.05 -1.07
CA TYR A 203 21.99 -26.70 -1.10
C TYR A 203 22.99 -26.01 -2.03
N GLY A 204 22.93 -24.68 -2.12
CA GLY A 204 23.83 -23.88 -2.98
C GLY A 204 23.43 -23.85 -4.46
N MET A 205 22.32 -24.48 -4.85
CA MET A 205 21.79 -24.44 -6.21
C MET A 205 20.62 -23.48 -6.30
N ARG A 206 20.68 -22.55 -7.28
CA ARG A 206 19.59 -21.61 -7.56
C ARG A 206 18.34 -22.35 -8.01
N GLN A 207 17.28 -22.21 -7.25
CA GLN A 207 15.97 -22.75 -7.59
C GLN A 207 15.11 -21.73 -8.36
N GLY A 208 15.31 -20.46 -8.09
CA GLY A 208 14.52 -19.38 -8.68
C GLY A 208 14.43 -18.16 -7.77
N ALA A 209 13.36 -17.39 -7.90
CA ALA A 209 13.08 -16.23 -7.07
C ALA A 209 11.67 -16.28 -6.50
N LEU A 210 11.55 -15.97 -5.20
CA LEU A 210 10.31 -15.82 -4.45
C LEU A 210 9.99 -14.34 -4.32
N ALA A 211 8.73 -13.97 -4.54
CA ALA A 211 8.21 -12.64 -4.26
C ALA A 211 6.91 -12.72 -3.49
N VAL A 212 6.71 -11.82 -2.55
CA VAL A 212 5.42 -11.51 -1.93
C VAL A 212 5.06 -10.08 -2.28
N MET A 213 3.77 -9.80 -2.47
CA MET A 213 3.34 -8.52 -3.01
C MET A 213 2.15 -7.96 -2.26
N ILE A 214 2.13 -6.63 -2.17
CA ILE A 214 1.07 -5.84 -1.59
C ILE A 214 0.50 -4.95 -2.69
N ASP A 215 -0.81 -5.08 -2.98
CA ASP A 215 -1.49 -4.13 -3.85
C ASP A 215 -1.66 -2.79 -3.14
N LEU A 216 -1.47 -1.72 -3.88
CA LEU A 216 -1.64 -0.37 -3.36
C LEU A 216 -3.10 0.01 -3.09
N ASP A 217 -4.04 -0.76 -3.63
CA ASP A 217 -5.48 -0.58 -3.38
C ASP A 217 -5.88 -0.61 -1.91
N ARG A 218 -5.27 -1.50 -1.14
CA ARG A 218 -5.55 -1.58 0.30
C ARG A 218 -5.16 -0.28 0.99
N LEU A 219 -4.01 0.28 0.61
CA LEU A 219 -3.55 1.55 1.13
C LEU A 219 -4.47 2.68 0.65
N SER A 220 -4.88 2.67 -0.61
CA SER A 220 -5.83 3.65 -1.16
C SER A 220 -7.18 3.61 -0.43
N ARG A 221 -7.74 2.43 -0.18
CA ARG A 221 -8.97 2.27 0.62
C ARG A 221 -8.80 2.76 2.06
N PHE A 222 -7.66 2.49 2.67
CA PHE A 222 -7.35 3.02 4.00
C PHE A 222 -7.28 4.55 3.98
N LEU A 223 -6.59 5.15 3.00
CA LEU A 223 -6.52 6.60 2.83
C LEU A 223 -7.91 7.23 2.62
N ALA A 224 -8.78 6.58 1.84
CA ALA A 224 -10.17 7.01 1.63
C ALA A 224 -11.01 6.97 2.92
N SER A 225 -10.70 6.08 3.85
CA SER A 225 -11.39 5.99 5.15
C SER A 225 -10.99 7.08 6.16
N LEU A 226 -9.91 7.82 5.89
CA LEU A 226 -9.40 8.86 6.79
C LEU A 226 -10.20 10.15 6.64
N SER A 227 -10.73 10.66 7.74
CA SER A 227 -11.38 11.98 7.80
C SER A 227 -10.33 13.09 7.90
N VAL A 228 -9.98 13.71 6.78
CA VAL A 228 -9.03 14.84 6.71
C VAL A 228 -9.80 16.16 6.62
N GLY A 229 -10.30 16.64 7.76
CA GLY A 229 -11.11 17.85 7.77
C GLY A 229 -12.41 17.74 6.98
N ARG A 230 -12.92 18.86 6.42
CA ARG A 230 -14.17 18.88 5.64
C ARG A 230 -13.99 18.51 4.16
N SER A 231 -12.82 18.74 3.59
CA SER A 231 -12.53 18.58 2.17
C SER A 231 -11.06 18.21 1.88
N GLY A 232 -10.35 17.73 2.92
CA GLY A 232 -8.97 17.29 2.76
C GLY A 232 -8.90 15.83 2.34
N ALA A 233 -7.80 15.45 1.69
CA ALA A 233 -7.47 14.07 1.36
C ALA A 233 -6.01 13.77 1.73
N ALA A 234 -5.72 12.52 2.10
CA ALA A 234 -4.38 12.05 2.37
C ALA A 234 -3.86 11.29 1.15
N PHE A 235 -2.59 11.50 0.81
CA PHE A 235 -1.92 10.84 -0.30
C PHE A 235 -0.59 10.25 0.17
N VAL A 236 -0.17 9.17 -0.46
CA VAL A 236 1.19 8.65 -0.32
C VAL A 236 1.92 8.92 -1.63
N LEU A 237 3.02 9.66 -1.54
CA LEU A 237 3.83 10.02 -2.70
C LEU A 237 5.18 9.28 -2.63
N ARG A 238 5.67 8.87 -3.78
CA ARG A 238 7.03 8.38 -3.99
C ARG A 238 8.03 9.55 -3.94
N PRO A 239 9.34 9.26 -3.78
CA PRO A 239 10.37 10.29 -3.79
C PRO A 239 10.43 11.13 -5.08
N ASP A 240 9.98 10.56 -6.21
CA ASP A 240 9.89 11.23 -7.52
C ASP A 240 8.65 12.15 -7.63
N GLY A 241 7.79 12.21 -6.59
CA GLY A 241 6.59 13.03 -6.56
C GLY A 241 5.36 12.39 -7.21
N ILE A 242 5.47 11.17 -7.73
CA ILE A 242 4.33 10.42 -8.28
C ILE A 242 3.52 9.83 -7.12
N ALA A 243 2.19 9.89 -7.23
CA ALA A 243 1.32 9.29 -6.23
C ALA A 243 1.46 7.76 -6.24
N ALA A 244 1.85 7.19 -5.11
CA ALA A 244 1.88 5.74 -4.90
C ALA A 244 0.50 5.21 -4.49
N ALA A 245 -0.26 6.00 -3.71
CA ALA A 245 -1.63 5.70 -3.34
C ALA A 245 -2.45 6.98 -3.22
N VAL A 246 -3.68 6.92 -3.71
CA VAL A 246 -4.68 8.00 -3.69
C VAL A 246 -5.94 7.52 -2.97
N PRO A 247 -6.73 8.41 -2.35
CA PRO A 247 -7.90 8.02 -1.57
C PRO A 247 -9.11 7.60 -2.42
N ASP A 248 -8.99 7.49 -3.75
CA ASP A 248 -10.05 7.03 -4.64
C ASP A 248 -9.66 5.67 -5.24
N PRO A 249 -10.24 4.56 -4.73
CA PRO A 249 -9.94 3.22 -5.26
C PRO A 249 -10.56 2.97 -6.65
N ASP A 250 -11.56 3.77 -7.06
CA ASP A 250 -12.26 3.64 -8.35
C ASP A 250 -11.68 4.56 -9.43
N ALA A 251 -10.68 5.36 -9.11
CA ALA A 251 -9.94 6.15 -10.08
C ALA A 251 -9.07 5.21 -10.95
N ASP A 252 -9.71 4.53 -11.89
CA ASP A 252 -9.08 3.65 -12.88
C ASP A 252 -8.09 4.36 -13.82
N GLU A 253 -7.92 5.68 -13.69
CA GLU A 253 -7.04 6.50 -14.51
C GLU A 253 -6.27 7.52 -13.67
N VAL A 254 -5.34 7.10 -12.84
CA VAL A 254 -4.24 7.99 -12.48
C VAL A 254 -3.07 7.75 -13.44
N HIS A 255 -3.33 7.94 -14.72
CA HIS A 255 -2.30 8.23 -15.68
C HIS A 255 -1.69 9.59 -15.31
N GLY A 256 -0.48 9.58 -14.72
CA GLY A 256 0.43 10.72 -14.77
C GLY A 256 -0.14 12.07 -14.33
N THR A 257 -1.05 12.13 -13.37
CA THR A 257 -1.47 13.40 -12.81
C THR A 257 -0.32 13.92 -11.96
N GLN A 258 0.52 14.70 -12.59
CA GLN A 258 1.44 15.61 -11.93
C GLN A 258 0.59 16.42 -10.94
N CYS A 259 0.50 16.00 -9.69
CA CYS A 259 -0.10 16.81 -8.64
C CYS A 259 0.71 18.10 -8.60
N CYS A 260 0.14 19.17 -9.17
CA CYS A 260 0.65 20.52 -9.00
C CYS A 260 0.85 20.74 -7.51
N ALA A 261 2.12 20.85 -7.12
CA ALA A 261 2.56 21.12 -5.77
C ALA A 261 2.01 22.47 -5.31
N THR A 262 0.80 22.50 -4.79
CA THR A 262 0.39 23.58 -3.91
C THR A 262 1.17 23.41 -2.60
N ARG A 263 1.74 24.50 -2.09
CA ARG A 263 2.74 24.62 -1.01
C ARG A 263 2.46 23.89 0.32
N HIS A 264 1.53 22.98 0.39
CA HIS A 264 1.16 22.20 1.57
C HIS A 264 1.46 20.69 1.45
N CYS A 265 1.98 20.21 0.31
CA CYS A 265 2.34 18.78 0.09
C CYS A 265 3.76 18.40 0.56
N SER A 266 4.55 19.31 1.10
CA SER A 266 5.97 19.08 1.44
C SER A 266 6.23 18.17 2.66
N LEU A 267 5.22 17.59 3.30
CA LEU A 267 5.37 16.82 4.56
C LEU A 267 5.36 15.29 4.39
N TRP A 268 5.19 14.74 3.19
CA TRP A 268 4.92 13.31 3.00
C TRP A 268 6.06 12.51 2.36
N LEU A 269 7.21 13.16 2.09
CA LEU A 269 8.31 12.56 1.32
C LEU A 269 9.29 11.69 2.12
N ALA A 270 9.10 11.47 3.41
CA ALA A 270 10.13 10.88 4.29
C ALA A 270 9.92 9.41 4.68
N LEU A 271 8.94 8.69 4.14
CA LEU A 271 8.53 7.38 4.66
C LEU A 271 8.95 6.16 3.83
N LEU A 272 9.60 6.32 2.68
CA LEU A 272 10.08 5.19 1.86
C LEU A 272 11.61 5.06 1.78
N THR A 273 12.36 5.78 2.58
CA THR A 273 13.84 5.66 2.61
C THR A 273 14.33 5.30 4.01
N THR A 274 14.16 4.06 4.41
CA THR A 274 15.03 3.41 5.42
C THR A 274 15.11 1.92 5.14
#